data_d078bbebff18775be2db2b443f81128b
#
_entry.id   d078bbebff18775be2db2b443f81128b
#
_cell.length_a   1.000
_cell.length_b   1.000
_cell.length_c   1.000
_cell.angle_alpha   90.00
_cell.angle_beta   90.00
_cell.angle_gamma   90.00
#
_symmetry.space_group_name_H-M   'P 1'
#
loop_
_entity.id
_entity.type
_entity.pdbx_description
1 polymer ?
#
loop_
_entity_poly.entity_id
_entity_poly.type
_entity_poly.pdbx_seq_one_letter_code
_entity_poly.pdbx_strand_id
1 'polypeptide(L)'
;MLFRSEVIYTRQNDDFVPLESRTALANQMQADLFVSIHLNSSSSPKARGIETYYLNFTTDQGALEVAARENAVSQETISQLQGLVQKIALADKVEESREFAAHIQTSLGENLVDGKRQKPDRGVKKAPFVVLIGANMPSILAEISFLSNPAEEKRLRTPEHRQKVAEALYAGIVAYAETLSGVKVARTENSPGSPP
;
A
#
# COMPACT_ATOMS: atom_id res chain seq x y z
N MET A 1 -23.25 -12.74 -2.35
CA MET A 1 -22.39 -12.87 -3.53
C MET A 1 -20.97 -13.02 -3.01
N LEU A 2 -20.29 -14.13 -3.32
CA LEU A 2 -18.88 -14.30 -2.91
C LEU A 2 -18.04 -13.33 -3.76
N PHE A 3 -17.30 -12.45 -3.09
CA PHE A 3 -16.31 -11.59 -3.77
C PHE A 3 -15.23 -12.51 -4.34
N ARG A 4 -15.21 -12.67 -5.67
CA ARG A 4 -14.14 -13.37 -6.36
C ARG A 4 -13.17 -12.33 -6.86
N SER A 5 -12.01 -12.24 -6.22
CA SER A 5 -10.88 -11.44 -6.71
C SER A 5 -9.82 -12.36 -7.28
N GLU A 6 -9.25 -11.97 -8.40
CA GLU A 6 -8.03 -12.55 -8.95
C GLU A 6 -6.86 -11.68 -8.51
N VAL A 7 -5.78 -12.31 -8.05
CA VAL A 7 -4.56 -11.59 -7.65
C VAL A 7 -3.49 -11.82 -8.71
N ILE A 8 -3.04 -10.72 -9.30
CA ILE A 8 -1.96 -10.70 -10.28
C ILE A 8 -0.69 -10.23 -9.58
N TYR A 9 0.34 -11.06 -9.57
CA TYR A 9 1.63 -10.71 -8.99
C TYR A 9 2.55 -10.11 -10.05
N THR A 10 3.16 -8.96 -9.75
CA THR A 10 4.17 -8.36 -10.63
C THR A 10 5.49 -9.13 -10.61
N ARG A 11 5.74 -9.92 -9.57
CA ARG A 11 6.82 -10.91 -9.46
C ARG A 11 6.45 -11.96 -8.43
N GLN A 12 6.98 -13.19 -8.59
CA GLN A 12 6.74 -14.30 -7.66
C GLN A 12 8.03 -14.83 -7.02
N ASN A 13 9.19 -14.40 -7.53
CA ASN A 13 10.51 -14.78 -7.04
C ASN A 13 11.31 -13.53 -6.64
N ASP A 14 12.53 -13.72 -6.17
CA ASP A 14 13.46 -12.63 -5.87
C ASP A 14 14.16 -12.10 -7.15
N ASP A 15 13.35 -11.83 -8.17
CA ASP A 15 13.78 -11.25 -9.42
C ASP A 15 13.58 -9.73 -9.42
N PHE A 16 14.51 -9.02 -10.01
CA PHE A 16 14.34 -7.58 -10.23
C PHE A 16 13.35 -7.33 -11.37
N VAL A 17 12.26 -6.64 -11.07
CA VAL A 17 11.31 -6.12 -12.05
C VAL A 17 11.32 -4.60 -11.95
N PRO A 18 11.64 -3.87 -13.04
CA PRO A 18 11.62 -2.40 -13.05
C PRO A 18 10.28 -1.85 -12.55
N LEU A 19 10.32 -0.70 -11.86
CA LEU A 19 9.12 -0.13 -11.23
C LEU A 19 8.03 0.17 -12.27
N GLU A 20 8.43 0.70 -13.41
CA GLU A 20 7.56 1.05 -14.52
C GLU A 20 6.88 -0.19 -15.13
N SER A 21 7.60 -1.30 -15.18
CA SER A 21 7.08 -2.58 -15.71
C SER A 21 5.99 -3.17 -14.81
N ARG A 22 6.04 -2.91 -13.50
CA ARG A 22 4.99 -3.39 -12.57
C ARG A 22 3.66 -2.71 -12.86
N THR A 23 3.66 -1.40 -13.04
CA THR A 23 2.46 -0.63 -13.39
C THR A 23 1.98 -0.96 -14.80
N ALA A 24 2.92 -1.11 -15.75
CA ALA A 24 2.58 -1.51 -17.12
C ALA A 24 1.86 -2.87 -17.16
N LEU A 25 2.33 -3.85 -16.36
CA LEU A 25 1.66 -5.15 -16.24
C LEU A 25 0.23 -5.00 -15.68
N ALA A 26 0.04 -4.21 -14.62
CA ALA A 26 -1.28 -3.97 -14.04
C ALA A 26 -2.24 -3.35 -15.07
N ASN A 27 -1.78 -2.37 -15.86
CA ASN A 27 -2.56 -1.76 -16.93
C ASN A 27 -2.90 -2.77 -18.05
N GLN A 28 -1.93 -3.58 -18.46
CA GLN A 28 -2.13 -4.61 -19.51
C GLN A 28 -3.15 -5.66 -19.08
N MET A 29 -3.13 -6.05 -17.82
CA MET A 29 -4.06 -7.00 -17.23
C MET A 29 -5.41 -6.39 -16.86
N GLN A 30 -5.60 -5.07 -17.09
CA GLN A 30 -6.81 -4.33 -16.76
C GLN A 30 -7.20 -4.51 -15.26
N ALA A 31 -6.21 -4.47 -14.38
CA ALA A 31 -6.45 -4.61 -12.94
C ALA A 31 -7.34 -3.48 -12.42
N ASP A 32 -8.24 -3.82 -11.51
CA ASP A 32 -9.14 -2.84 -10.87
C ASP A 32 -8.44 -2.01 -9.80
N LEU A 33 -7.44 -2.57 -9.14
CA LEU A 33 -6.66 -1.95 -8.06
C LEU A 33 -5.19 -2.34 -8.17
N PHE A 34 -4.29 -1.43 -7.76
CA PHE A 34 -2.86 -1.70 -7.68
C PHE A 34 -2.33 -1.42 -6.28
N VAL A 35 -1.71 -2.41 -5.66
CA VAL A 35 -1.10 -2.29 -4.33
C VAL A 35 0.38 -2.64 -4.39
N SER A 36 1.24 -1.66 -4.10
CA SER A 36 2.67 -1.86 -3.90
C SER A 36 2.95 -2.00 -2.40
N ILE A 37 3.49 -3.15 -1.98
CA ILE A 37 3.77 -3.47 -0.58
C ILE A 37 5.26 -3.30 -0.32
N HIS A 38 5.60 -2.44 0.63
CA HIS A 38 6.97 -2.05 0.95
C HIS A 38 7.30 -2.18 2.45
N LEU A 39 8.58 -2.23 2.74
CA LEU A 39 9.17 -2.18 4.08
C LEU A 39 10.03 -0.92 4.17
N ASN A 40 9.57 0.06 4.91
CA ASN A 40 10.25 1.34 5.08
C ASN A 40 11.62 1.18 5.76
N SER A 41 12.47 2.14 5.56
CA SER A 41 13.78 2.26 6.21
C SER A 41 14.01 3.67 6.72
N SER A 42 14.81 3.81 7.77
CA SER A 42 15.20 5.09 8.35
C SER A 42 16.61 4.99 8.93
N SER A 43 17.33 6.11 8.93
CA SER A 43 18.60 6.24 9.65
C SER A 43 18.42 6.11 11.18
N SER A 44 17.21 6.37 11.68
CA SER A 44 16.86 6.15 13.10
C SER A 44 16.33 4.73 13.30
N PRO A 45 17.01 3.87 14.08
CA PRO A 45 16.51 2.53 14.41
C PRO A 45 15.28 2.54 15.33
N LYS A 46 14.87 3.72 15.80
CA LYS A 46 13.64 3.92 16.59
C LYS A 46 12.42 4.19 15.69
N ALA A 47 12.63 4.50 14.41
CA ALA A 47 11.54 4.69 13.46
C ALA A 47 10.74 3.40 13.34
N ARG A 48 9.40 3.51 13.36
CA ARG A 48 8.48 2.38 13.35
C ARG A 48 7.10 2.82 12.91
N GLY A 49 6.26 1.85 12.55
CA GLY A 49 4.86 2.10 12.24
C GLY A 49 4.48 1.73 10.80
N ILE A 50 3.30 2.17 10.45
CA ILE A 50 2.70 1.93 9.14
C ILE A 50 2.32 3.27 8.52
N GLU A 51 2.44 3.39 7.20
CA GLU A 51 2.01 4.55 6.45
C GLU A 51 1.62 4.13 5.04
N THR A 52 0.58 4.75 4.47
CA THR A 52 0.12 4.43 3.12
C THR A 52 0.19 5.67 2.25
N TYR A 53 0.74 5.51 1.06
CA TYR A 53 0.96 6.57 0.11
C TYR A 53 0.08 6.42 -1.14
N TYR A 54 -0.38 7.54 -1.67
CA TYR A 54 -0.92 7.65 -3.02
C TYR A 54 -0.08 8.63 -3.84
N LEU A 55 -0.17 8.53 -5.15
CA LEU A 55 0.61 9.36 -6.07
C LEU A 55 0.13 10.81 -6.05
N ASN A 56 0.98 11.74 -5.64
CA ASN A 56 0.77 13.18 -5.81
C ASN A 56 2.06 13.95 -5.47
N PHE A 57 2.07 15.25 -5.74
CA PHE A 57 3.15 16.13 -5.26
C PHE A 57 3.00 16.42 -3.76
N THR A 58 4.15 16.60 -3.11
CA THR A 58 4.21 16.92 -1.68
C THR A 58 5.36 17.89 -1.40
N THR A 59 5.23 18.63 -0.31
CA THR A 59 6.30 19.43 0.29
C THR A 59 6.82 18.82 1.61
N ASP A 60 6.23 17.68 2.02
CA ASP A 60 6.67 16.94 3.22
C ASP A 60 8.02 16.28 2.94
N GLN A 61 9.07 16.73 3.63
CA GLN A 61 10.43 16.25 3.45
C GLN A 61 10.56 14.75 3.77
N GLY A 62 9.86 14.27 4.81
CA GLY A 62 9.89 12.85 5.17
C GLY A 62 9.28 11.97 4.07
N ALA A 63 8.17 12.41 3.46
CA ALA A 63 7.56 11.71 2.34
C ALA A 63 8.44 11.73 1.08
N LEU A 64 9.12 12.86 0.82
CA LEU A 64 10.07 12.97 -0.29
C LEU A 64 11.29 12.05 -0.08
N GLU A 65 11.81 11.93 1.13
CA GLU A 65 12.92 11.02 1.44
C GLU A 65 12.54 9.55 1.23
N VAL A 66 11.33 9.15 1.60
CA VAL A 66 10.82 7.78 1.34
C VAL A 66 10.72 7.57 -0.17
N ALA A 67 10.06 8.48 -0.90
CA ALA A 67 9.95 8.37 -2.35
C ALA A 67 11.31 8.33 -3.06
N ALA A 68 12.27 9.13 -2.62
CA ALA A 68 13.62 9.14 -3.20
C ALA A 68 14.33 7.78 -3.03
N ARG A 69 14.16 7.11 -1.90
CA ARG A 69 14.73 5.77 -1.68
C ARG A 69 14.09 4.73 -2.58
N GLU A 70 12.77 4.72 -2.63
CA GLU A 70 12.02 3.75 -3.43
C GLU A 70 12.23 3.97 -4.94
N ASN A 71 12.35 5.21 -5.37
CA ASN A 71 12.61 5.55 -6.77
C ASN A 71 14.07 5.33 -7.19
N ALA A 72 15.00 5.12 -6.25
CA ALA A 72 16.43 4.98 -6.56
C ALA A 72 16.76 3.79 -7.48
N VAL A 73 15.86 2.83 -7.59
CA VAL A 73 15.99 1.67 -8.49
C VAL A 73 15.27 1.86 -9.84
N SER A 74 14.65 3.02 -10.06
CA SER A 74 14.04 3.37 -11.35
C SER A 74 15.11 3.57 -12.42
N GLN A 75 14.82 3.16 -13.65
CA GLN A 75 15.66 3.42 -14.81
C GLN A 75 15.42 4.83 -15.40
N GLU A 76 14.36 5.50 -14.98
CA GLU A 76 14.05 6.85 -15.43
C GLU A 76 14.81 7.91 -14.63
N THR A 77 15.41 8.86 -15.34
CA THR A 77 16.11 10.00 -14.73
C THR A 77 15.13 11.10 -14.30
N ILE A 78 15.55 11.93 -13.33
CA ILE A 78 14.75 13.06 -12.82
C ILE A 78 14.31 14.03 -13.94
N SER A 79 15.05 14.13 -15.05
CA SER A 79 14.66 14.96 -16.20
C SER A 79 13.47 14.40 -16.99
N GLN A 80 13.27 13.08 -16.98
CA GLN A 80 12.08 12.44 -17.54
C GLN A 80 10.86 12.64 -16.63
N LEU A 81 11.08 12.89 -15.34
CA LEU A 81 10.06 13.24 -14.35
C LEU A 81 9.36 14.59 -14.65
N GLN A 82 9.92 15.48 -15.46
CA GLN A 82 9.22 16.74 -15.82
C GLN A 82 7.99 16.50 -16.72
N GLY A 83 7.98 15.47 -17.56
CA GLY A 83 6.79 14.98 -18.25
C GLY A 83 5.77 14.30 -17.33
N LEU A 84 6.21 13.92 -16.14
CA LEU A 84 5.41 13.31 -15.09
C LEU A 84 4.44 14.28 -14.44
N VAL A 85 4.81 15.56 -14.31
CA VAL A 85 3.93 16.61 -13.76
C VAL A 85 2.61 16.63 -14.51
N GLN A 86 2.67 16.53 -15.85
CA GLN A 86 1.46 16.46 -16.66
C GLN A 86 0.68 15.15 -16.45
N LYS A 87 1.37 14.01 -16.32
CA LYS A 87 0.72 12.73 -16.08
C LYS A 87 0.05 12.65 -14.70
N ILE A 88 0.66 13.24 -13.67
CA ILE A 88 0.06 13.31 -12.32
C ILE A 88 -1.11 14.30 -12.29
N ALA A 89 -0.97 15.46 -12.96
CA ALA A 89 -2.03 16.47 -13.03
C ALA A 89 -3.27 16.00 -13.81
N LEU A 90 -3.10 15.04 -14.73
CA LEU A 90 -4.16 14.42 -15.52
C LEU A 90 -4.71 13.12 -14.87
N ALA A 91 -4.24 12.76 -13.68
CA ALA A 91 -4.64 11.52 -13.03
C ALA A 91 -6.05 11.66 -12.40
N ASP A 92 -7.07 11.30 -13.15
CA ASP A 92 -8.45 11.17 -12.67
C ASP A 92 -8.56 10.22 -11.46
N LYS A 93 -7.51 9.44 -11.20
CA LYS A 93 -7.45 8.42 -10.16
C LYS A 93 -6.83 8.89 -8.82
N VAL A 94 -6.43 10.16 -8.69
CA VAL A 94 -5.79 10.65 -7.44
C VAL A 94 -6.74 10.58 -6.25
N GLU A 95 -7.98 11.03 -6.42
CA GLU A 95 -8.96 11.00 -5.32
C GLU A 95 -9.39 9.57 -4.97
N GLU A 96 -9.61 8.72 -5.98
CA GLU A 96 -9.90 7.29 -5.77
C GLU A 96 -8.73 6.59 -5.06
N SER A 97 -7.49 6.88 -5.45
CA SER A 97 -6.29 6.35 -4.79
C SER A 97 -6.15 6.85 -3.35
N ARG A 98 -6.51 8.11 -3.07
CA ARG A 98 -6.51 8.67 -1.72
C ARG A 98 -7.54 7.97 -0.83
N GLU A 99 -8.74 7.72 -1.35
CA GLU A 99 -9.79 6.99 -0.64
C GLU A 99 -9.36 5.53 -0.39
N PHE A 100 -8.83 4.87 -1.41
CA PHE A 100 -8.27 3.52 -1.27
C PHE A 100 -7.16 3.47 -0.22
N ALA A 101 -6.22 4.42 -0.23
CA ALA A 101 -5.18 4.52 0.79
C ALA A 101 -5.75 4.67 2.20
N ALA A 102 -6.85 5.42 2.37
CA ALA A 102 -7.49 5.60 3.67
C ALA A 102 -8.09 4.28 4.20
N HIS A 103 -8.75 3.49 3.36
CA HIS A 103 -9.27 2.18 3.74
C HIS A 103 -8.16 1.21 4.14
N ILE A 104 -7.08 1.16 3.36
CA ILE A 104 -5.91 0.32 3.67
C ILE A 104 -5.25 0.77 4.98
N GLN A 105 -5.00 2.07 5.16
CA GLN A 105 -4.38 2.61 6.37
C GLN A 105 -5.20 2.32 7.62
N THR A 106 -6.52 2.52 7.55
CA THR A 106 -7.45 2.23 8.65
C THR A 106 -7.38 0.75 9.02
N SER A 107 -7.48 -0.14 8.04
CA SER A 107 -7.45 -1.58 8.29
C SER A 107 -6.11 -2.05 8.85
N LEU A 108 -4.98 -1.55 8.34
CA LEU A 108 -3.65 -1.82 8.89
C LEU A 108 -3.54 -1.31 10.34
N GLY A 109 -4.06 -0.10 10.62
CA GLY A 109 -4.07 0.50 11.96
C GLY A 109 -4.84 -0.36 12.96
N GLU A 110 -6.05 -0.76 12.63
CA GLU A 110 -6.93 -1.56 13.49
C GLU A 110 -6.37 -2.96 13.78
N ASN A 111 -5.73 -3.60 12.80
CA ASN A 111 -5.30 -4.99 12.91
C ASN A 111 -3.84 -5.16 13.36
N LEU A 112 -2.97 -4.19 13.12
CA LEU A 112 -1.54 -4.31 13.43
C LEU A 112 -1.08 -3.45 14.60
N VAL A 113 -1.89 -2.48 15.03
CA VAL A 113 -1.58 -1.58 16.15
C VAL A 113 -2.21 -2.13 17.43
N ASP A 114 -1.49 -2.97 18.14
CA ASP A 114 -1.89 -3.46 19.47
C ASP A 114 -1.69 -2.35 20.51
N GLY A 115 -2.79 -1.73 20.94
CA GLY A 115 -2.86 -0.88 22.12
C GLY A 115 -1.84 0.28 22.19
N LYS A 116 -1.82 1.02 23.29
CA LYS A 116 -1.05 2.27 23.51
C LYS A 116 0.49 2.14 23.44
N ARG A 117 1.05 0.96 23.23
CA ARG A 117 2.52 0.72 23.26
C ARG A 117 3.15 0.39 21.92
N GLN A 118 2.39 0.19 20.85
CA GLN A 118 2.96 -0.34 19.61
C GLN A 118 2.73 0.59 18.43
N LYS A 119 3.13 0.33 17.32
CA LYS A 119 3.26 1.04 16.05
C LYS A 119 2.44 2.33 15.96
N PRO A 120 3.08 3.50 15.85
CA PRO A 120 2.34 4.68 15.46
C PRO A 120 1.72 4.44 14.09
N ASP A 121 0.42 4.61 14.00
CA ASP A 121 -0.24 4.87 12.75
C ASP A 121 0.27 6.23 12.24
N ARG A 122 1.01 6.22 11.13
CA ARG A 122 1.63 7.42 10.56
C ARG A 122 0.74 8.06 9.49
N GLY A 123 -0.43 7.47 9.24
CA GLY A 123 -1.48 8.00 8.39
C GLY A 123 -1.24 7.84 6.90
N VAL A 124 -2.21 8.38 6.15
CA VAL A 124 -2.15 8.47 4.69
C VAL A 124 -1.31 9.69 4.29
N LYS A 125 -0.43 9.50 3.32
CA LYS A 125 0.45 10.52 2.78
C LYS A 125 0.42 10.51 1.26
N LYS A 126 1.09 11.48 0.65
CA LYS A 126 1.26 11.58 -0.79
C LYS A 126 2.73 11.81 -1.14
N ALA A 127 3.19 11.18 -2.22
CA ALA A 127 4.52 11.42 -2.75
C ALA A 127 4.63 10.93 -4.20
N PRO A 128 5.64 11.38 -4.97
CA PRO A 128 5.83 11.01 -6.37
C PRO A 128 6.56 9.66 -6.51
N PHE A 129 5.88 8.57 -6.19
CA PHE A 129 6.41 7.21 -6.37
C PHE A 129 6.34 6.76 -7.82
N VAL A 130 7.49 6.41 -8.40
CA VAL A 130 7.59 5.94 -9.80
C VAL A 130 6.71 4.72 -10.04
N VAL A 131 6.65 3.79 -9.08
CA VAL A 131 5.84 2.57 -9.20
C VAL A 131 4.33 2.81 -9.30
N LEU A 132 3.86 4.01 -8.97
CA LEU A 132 2.44 4.39 -9.09
C LEU A 132 2.14 5.22 -10.35
N ILE A 133 3.19 5.65 -11.06
CA ILE A 133 3.05 6.54 -12.19
C ILE A 133 2.50 5.80 -13.40
N GLY A 134 1.49 6.41 -14.02
CA GLY A 134 0.84 5.83 -15.20
C GLY A 134 -0.12 4.68 -14.89
N ALA A 135 -0.45 4.45 -13.62
CA ALA A 135 -1.52 3.52 -13.26
C ALA A 135 -2.88 4.05 -13.74
N ASN A 136 -3.63 3.21 -14.44
CA ASN A 136 -4.98 3.52 -14.95
C ASN A 136 -6.08 3.17 -13.93
N MET A 137 -5.72 2.70 -12.76
CA MET A 137 -6.60 2.29 -11.67
C MET A 137 -6.19 2.98 -10.36
N PRO A 138 -7.03 2.97 -9.31
CA PRO A 138 -6.64 3.38 -7.97
C PRO A 138 -5.39 2.62 -7.52
N SER A 139 -4.34 3.35 -7.13
CA SER A 139 -3.03 2.79 -6.88
C SER A 139 -2.38 3.38 -5.63
N ILE A 140 -1.80 2.52 -4.80
CA ILE A 140 -1.19 2.89 -3.52
C ILE A 140 0.14 2.17 -3.29
N LEU A 141 0.96 2.76 -2.39
CA LEU A 141 2.11 2.11 -1.80
C LEU A 141 1.93 2.06 -0.29
N ALA A 142 1.92 0.84 0.26
CA ALA A 142 1.75 0.59 1.69
C ALA A 142 3.09 0.22 2.33
N GLU A 143 3.58 1.09 3.20
CA GLU A 143 4.72 0.84 4.09
C GLU A 143 4.23 0.14 5.35
N ILE A 144 4.33 -1.17 5.36
CA ILE A 144 3.72 -2.01 6.40
C ILE A 144 4.57 -2.13 7.68
N SER A 145 5.81 -1.67 7.66
CA SER A 145 6.75 -1.77 8.79
C SER A 145 8.05 -1.02 8.47
N PHE A 146 8.94 -0.89 9.44
CA PHE A 146 10.30 -0.38 9.25
C PHE A 146 11.32 -1.51 9.39
N LEU A 147 11.97 -1.88 8.28
CA LEU A 147 13.00 -2.93 8.27
C LEU A 147 14.23 -2.52 9.10
N SER A 148 14.53 -1.23 9.16
CA SER A 148 15.61 -0.67 9.98
C SER A 148 15.36 -0.72 11.50
N ASN A 149 14.15 -1.08 11.94
CA ASN A 149 13.82 -1.25 13.35
C ASN A 149 13.95 -2.73 13.76
N PRO A 150 14.88 -3.10 14.68
CA PRO A 150 15.11 -4.50 15.03
C PRO A 150 13.88 -5.25 15.58
N ALA A 151 12.98 -4.53 16.29
CA ALA A 151 11.78 -5.16 16.83
C ALA A 151 10.72 -5.41 15.74
N GLU A 152 10.64 -4.54 14.74
CA GLU A 152 9.75 -4.73 13.61
C GLU A 152 10.29 -5.79 12.64
N GLU A 153 11.58 -5.76 12.34
CA GLU A 153 12.25 -6.78 11.55
C GLU A 153 12.05 -8.18 12.16
N LYS A 154 12.23 -8.33 13.47
CA LYS A 154 11.99 -9.59 14.16
C LYS A 154 10.54 -10.09 13.98
N ARG A 155 9.56 -9.20 14.05
CA ARG A 155 8.14 -9.56 13.82
C ARG A 155 7.87 -9.99 12.37
N LEU A 156 8.43 -9.25 11.40
CA LEU A 156 8.30 -9.59 9.98
C LEU A 156 8.82 -10.98 9.63
N ARG A 157 9.79 -11.51 10.39
CA ARG A 157 10.30 -12.88 10.22
C ARG A 157 9.30 -13.94 10.63
N THR A 158 8.27 -13.61 11.44
CA THR A 158 7.27 -14.59 11.89
C THR A 158 6.15 -14.77 10.86
N PRO A 159 5.78 -16.03 10.53
CA PRO A 159 4.66 -16.32 9.62
C PRO A 159 3.34 -15.69 10.11
N GLU A 160 3.08 -15.75 11.41
CA GLU A 160 1.86 -15.24 12.03
C GLU A 160 1.71 -13.73 11.83
N HIS A 161 2.80 -12.96 11.92
CA HIS A 161 2.74 -11.52 11.69
C HIS A 161 2.53 -11.20 10.20
N ARG A 162 3.19 -11.93 9.30
CA ARG A 162 2.97 -11.76 7.86
C ARG A 162 1.53 -12.09 7.47
N GLN A 163 0.95 -13.14 8.06
CA GLN A 163 -0.45 -13.48 7.85
C GLN A 163 -1.38 -12.36 8.31
N LYS A 164 -1.16 -11.79 9.50
CA LYS A 164 -1.94 -10.63 9.99
C LYS A 164 -1.84 -9.42 9.07
N VAL A 165 -0.67 -9.16 8.51
CA VAL A 165 -0.49 -8.08 7.52
C VAL A 165 -1.32 -8.35 6.27
N ALA A 166 -1.26 -9.57 5.75
CA ALA A 166 -2.03 -9.96 4.56
C ALA A 166 -3.55 -9.84 4.79
N GLU A 167 -4.02 -10.31 5.95
CA GLU A 167 -5.43 -10.19 6.36
C GLU A 167 -5.87 -8.73 6.49
N ALA A 168 -5.04 -7.87 7.08
CA ALA A 168 -5.31 -6.45 7.19
C ALA A 168 -5.36 -5.75 5.82
N LEU A 169 -4.42 -6.04 4.92
CA LEU A 169 -4.45 -5.52 3.55
C LEU A 169 -5.72 -5.99 2.82
N TYR A 170 -6.05 -7.26 2.92
CA TYR A 170 -7.25 -7.83 2.31
C TYR A 170 -8.52 -7.16 2.84
N ALA A 171 -8.65 -6.99 4.15
CA ALA A 171 -9.81 -6.32 4.76
C ALA A 171 -9.95 -4.86 4.27
N GLY A 172 -8.85 -4.13 4.12
CA GLY A 172 -8.86 -2.77 3.56
C GLY A 172 -9.26 -2.73 2.09
N ILE A 173 -8.81 -3.71 1.28
CA ILE A 173 -9.22 -3.85 -0.13
C ILE A 173 -10.73 -4.14 -0.23
N VAL A 174 -11.24 -5.07 0.58
CA VAL A 174 -12.67 -5.39 0.61
C VAL A 174 -13.49 -4.18 1.01
N ALA A 175 -13.10 -3.47 2.08
CA ALA A 175 -13.80 -2.28 2.54
C ALA A 175 -13.86 -1.18 1.47
N TYR A 176 -12.79 -0.99 0.69
CA TYR A 176 -12.80 -0.05 -0.42
C TYR A 176 -13.69 -0.54 -1.57
N ALA A 177 -13.58 -1.81 -1.97
CA ALA A 177 -14.40 -2.38 -3.04
C ALA A 177 -15.91 -2.32 -2.75
N GLU A 178 -16.31 -2.43 -1.48
CA GLU A 178 -17.70 -2.25 -1.04
C GLU A 178 -18.21 -0.82 -1.33
N THR A 179 -17.37 0.19 -1.22
CA THR A 179 -17.76 1.57 -1.56
C THR A 179 -18.06 1.75 -3.04
N LEU A 180 -17.31 1.06 -3.91
CA LEU A 180 -17.49 1.14 -5.36
C LEU A 180 -18.75 0.41 -5.85
N SER A 181 -19.11 -0.68 -5.19
CA SER A 181 -20.22 -1.54 -5.64
C SER A 181 -21.59 -1.11 -5.10
N GLY A 182 -21.65 -0.22 -4.12
CA GLY A 182 -22.88 0.11 -3.41
C GLY A 182 -23.52 -1.08 -2.69
N VAL A 183 -22.83 -2.24 -2.67
CA VAL A 183 -23.31 -3.50 -2.08
C VAL A 183 -22.63 -3.67 -0.72
N LYS A 184 -23.38 -3.62 0.36
CA LYS A 184 -22.89 -4.04 1.69
C LYS A 184 -22.66 -5.55 1.66
N VAL A 185 -21.40 -5.99 1.63
CA VAL A 185 -21.06 -7.39 1.85
C VAL A 185 -21.38 -7.73 3.32
N ALA A 186 -22.27 -8.69 3.55
CA ALA A 186 -22.61 -9.12 4.88
C ALA A 186 -21.36 -9.68 5.58
N ARG A 187 -20.93 -9.05 6.68
CA ARG A 187 -19.94 -9.64 7.58
C ARG A 187 -20.52 -10.93 8.12
N THR A 188 -19.88 -12.05 7.85
CA THR A 188 -20.14 -13.30 8.59
C THR A 188 -19.57 -13.10 9.99
N GLU A 189 -20.45 -12.71 10.93
CA GLU A 189 -20.14 -12.82 12.35
C GLU A 189 -20.07 -14.31 12.68
N ASN A 190 -18.87 -14.83 12.83
CA ASN A 190 -18.65 -16.10 13.52
C ASN A 190 -18.89 -15.87 15.02
N SER A 191 -20.16 -15.95 15.43
CA SER A 191 -20.49 -16.14 16.84
C SER A 191 -20.11 -17.56 17.23
N PRO A 192 -19.24 -17.78 18.23
CA PRO A 192 -19.05 -19.10 18.80
C PRO A 192 -20.36 -19.48 19.52
N GLY A 193 -21.03 -20.53 19.02
CA GLY A 193 -22.22 -21.08 19.62
C GLY A 193 -21.98 -21.48 21.08
N SER A 194 -22.84 -21.01 21.96
CA SER A 194 -22.94 -21.54 23.31
C SER A 194 -23.45 -22.99 23.25
N PRO A 195 -22.81 -23.93 23.92
CA PRO A 195 -23.33 -25.29 24.04
C PRO A 195 -24.54 -25.33 25.01
N PRO A 196 -25.37 -26.35 24.90
CA PRO A 196 -26.61 -26.53 25.66
C PRO A 196 -26.41 -26.76 27.15
#